data_602d32d562d731c6f65d2ce4c7f54fe6
#
_entry.id   602d32d562d731c6f65d2ce4c7f54fe6
#
_cell.length_a   1.000
_cell.length_b   1.000
_cell.length_c   1.000
_cell.angle_alpha   90.00
_cell.angle_beta   90.00
_cell.angle_gamma   90.00
#
_symmetry.space_group_name_H-M   'P 1'
#
loop_
_entity.id
_entity.type
_entity.pdbx_description
1 polymer ?
#
loop_
_entity_poly.entity_id
_entity_poly.type
_entity_poly.pdbx_seq_one_letter_code
_entity_poly.pdbx_strand_id
1 'polypeptide(L)'
;NQPFSDGVSARDIADLPQEVKDHFKELSNAANRHGGLHAASGTLGSGANNNVRLALLNIVFKSAGLPEQYHQARFVLRLKKQGIFDQIKDKVETAGDSWDEELEDLYVSRSIAGGLLEVDSTLGDDVKGVRQLLREQYPNVQDVTNQQMVDAIHDALASQGQFPLTLVVLDEVQQYVGSDTDKA
;
A
#
# COMPACT_ATOMS: atom_id res chain seq x y z
N ASN A 1 3.87 2.70 -17.68
CA ASN A 1 3.60 1.69 -18.71
C ASN A 1 4.17 0.35 -18.26
N GLN A 2 3.42 -0.38 -17.46
CA GLN A 2 3.76 -1.79 -17.25
C GLN A 2 3.26 -2.55 -18.50
N PRO A 3 4.12 -3.30 -19.18
CA PRO A 3 3.69 -4.15 -20.28
C PRO A 3 2.82 -5.30 -19.76
N PHE A 4 1.90 -5.79 -20.57
CA PHE A 4 1.25 -7.08 -20.33
C PHE A 4 2.29 -8.20 -20.29
N SER A 5 1.91 -9.39 -19.83
CA SER A 5 2.80 -10.55 -19.69
C SER A 5 3.56 -10.95 -20.97
N ASP A 6 3.11 -10.50 -22.13
CA ASP A 6 3.72 -10.68 -23.46
C ASP A 6 4.63 -9.51 -23.91
N GLY A 7 4.85 -8.53 -23.03
CA GLY A 7 5.68 -7.36 -23.33
C GLY A 7 5.00 -6.26 -24.14
N VAL A 8 3.72 -6.44 -24.54
CA VAL A 8 2.94 -5.44 -25.27
C VAL A 8 2.43 -4.36 -24.31
N SER A 9 2.65 -3.08 -24.59
CA SER A 9 2.07 -2.01 -23.81
C SER A 9 0.62 -1.75 -24.22
N ALA A 10 -0.20 -1.25 -23.28
CA ALA A 10 -1.60 -0.90 -23.59
C ALA A 10 -1.73 0.10 -24.76
N ARG A 11 -0.68 0.87 -25.04
CA ARG A 11 -0.63 1.81 -26.18
C ARG A 11 -0.45 1.11 -27.53
N ASP A 12 0.14 -0.07 -27.51
CA ASP A 12 0.53 -0.81 -28.72
C ASP A 12 -0.56 -1.81 -29.16
N ILE A 13 -1.70 -1.84 -28.46
CA ILE A 13 -2.87 -2.60 -28.88
C ILE A 13 -3.41 -1.96 -30.15
N ALA A 14 -3.30 -2.69 -31.26
CA ALA A 14 -3.54 -2.18 -32.61
C ALA A 14 -4.95 -1.59 -32.84
N ASP A 15 -5.94 -2.13 -32.14
CA ASP A 15 -7.37 -1.82 -32.34
C ASP A 15 -7.95 -0.78 -31.37
N LEU A 16 -7.09 -0.08 -30.59
CA LEU A 16 -7.58 0.99 -29.73
C LEU A 16 -8.10 2.18 -30.57
N PRO A 17 -9.34 2.66 -30.32
CA PRO A 17 -9.84 3.86 -30.95
C PRO A 17 -8.89 5.05 -30.76
N GLN A 18 -8.81 5.93 -31.77
CA GLN A 18 -7.90 7.08 -31.73
C GLN A 18 -8.17 7.98 -30.51
N GLU A 19 -9.44 8.20 -30.16
CA GLU A 19 -9.83 8.96 -28.98
C GLU A 19 -9.20 8.42 -27.69
N VAL A 20 -9.16 7.09 -27.52
CA VAL A 20 -8.53 6.46 -26.34
C VAL A 20 -7.03 6.72 -26.32
N LYS A 21 -6.37 6.63 -27.50
CA LYS A 21 -4.94 6.94 -27.64
C LYS A 21 -4.64 8.41 -27.29
N ASP A 22 -5.51 9.33 -27.71
CA ASP A 22 -5.37 10.75 -27.43
C ASP A 22 -5.54 11.03 -25.92
N HIS A 23 -6.52 10.43 -25.26
CA HIS A 23 -6.68 10.53 -23.80
C HIS A 23 -5.49 9.94 -23.03
N PHE A 24 -4.91 8.83 -23.46
CA PHE A 24 -3.66 8.33 -22.86
C PHE A 24 -2.50 9.33 -23.01
N LYS A 25 -2.42 10.02 -24.13
CA LYS A 25 -1.41 11.05 -24.36
C LYS A 25 -1.63 12.26 -23.45
N GLU A 26 -2.87 12.72 -23.33
CA GLU A 26 -3.25 13.81 -22.42
C GLU A 26 -2.94 13.46 -20.97
N LEU A 27 -3.30 12.25 -20.52
CA LEU A 27 -3.02 11.75 -19.19
C LEU A 27 -1.50 11.70 -18.93
N SER A 28 -0.73 11.23 -19.91
CA SER A 28 0.74 11.20 -19.83
C SER A 28 1.34 12.60 -19.73
N ASN A 29 0.81 13.57 -20.50
CA ASN A 29 1.24 14.96 -20.44
C ASN A 29 0.86 15.63 -19.12
N ALA A 30 -0.31 15.31 -18.57
CA ALA A 30 -0.72 15.76 -17.24
C ALA A 30 0.21 15.19 -16.14
N ALA A 31 0.53 13.89 -16.23
CA ALA A 31 1.43 13.22 -15.29
C ALA A 31 2.84 13.86 -15.23
N ASN A 32 3.34 14.37 -16.37
CA ASN A 32 4.64 15.05 -16.42
C ASN A 32 4.68 16.36 -15.61
N ARG A 33 3.52 16.93 -15.25
CA ARG A 33 3.40 18.13 -14.41
C ARG A 33 3.34 17.81 -12.93
N HIS A 34 3.24 16.54 -12.60
CA HIS A 34 3.19 15.96 -11.25
C HIS A 34 4.35 14.99 -11.07
N GLY A 35 4.40 14.27 -9.99
CA GLY A 35 5.42 13.25 -9.72
C GLY A 35 5.32 11.97 -10.58
N GLY A 36 4.73 12.05 -11.77
CA GLY A 36 4.48 10.93 -12.67
C GLY A 36 3.02 10.48 -12.68
N LEU A 37 2.75 9.29 -13.22
CA LEU A 37 1.44 8.63 -13.22
C LEU A 37 1.51 7.38 -12.37
N HIS A 38 0.62 7.26 -11.40
CA HIS A 38 0.39 6.03 -10.64
C HIS A 38 -0.98 5.46 -10.98
N ALA A 39 -1.07 4.17 -11.21
CA ALA A 39 -2.33 3.48 -11.47
C ALA A 39 -2.53 2.36 -10.44
N ALA A 40 -3.68 2.37 -9.80
CA ALA A 40 -4.12 1.33 -8.89
C ALA A 40 -5.42 0.73 -9.42
N SER A 41 -5.55 -0.58 -9.39
CA SER A 41 -6.80 -1.26 -9.76
C SER A 41 -7.10 -2.38 -8.77
N GLY A 42 -8.37 -2.59 -8.49
CA GLY A 42 -8.81 -3.65 -7.60
C GLY A 42 -10.31 -3.79 -7.54
N THR A 43 -10.75 -4.86 -6.90
CA THR A 43 -12.15 -5.23 -6.75
C THR A 43 -12.66 -4.83 -5.36
N LEU A 44 -13.77 -4.11 -5.32
CA LEU A 44 -14.52 -3.89 -4.09
C LEU A 44 -15.51 -5.05 -3.90
N GLY A 45 -15.02 -6.20 -3.42
CA GLY A 45 -15.87 -7.37 -3.22
C GLY A 45 -16.85 -7.21 -2.04
N SER A 46 -17.95 -7.96 -2.08
CA SER A 46 -18.99 -7.99 -1.04
C SER A 46 -18.51 -8.44 0.36
N GLY A 47 -17.28 -8.94 0.44
CA GLY A 47 -16.62 -9.34 1.70
C GLY A 47 -15.64 -8.30 2.26
N ALA A 48 -15.42 -7.18 1.58
CA ALA A 48 -14.67 -6.06 2.13
C ALA A 48 -15.49 -5.49 3.30
N ASN A 49 -15.23 -6.00 4.49
CA ASN A 49 -15.89 -5.63 5.74
C ASN A 49 -16.22 -4.13 5.79
N ASN A 50 -17.40 -3.77 5.37
CA ASN A 50 -18.11 -2.49 5.55
C ASN A 50 -17.30 -1.18 5.48
N ASN A 51 -16.01 -1.20 5.12
CA ASN A 51 -15.18 -0.01 5.13
C ASN A 51 -14.49 0.26 3.80
N VAL A 52 -15.13 1.10 2.98
CA VAL A 52 -14.61 1.55 1.68
C VAL A 52 -13.20 2.13 1.80
N ARG A 53 -12.93 2.89 2.86
CA ARG A 53 -11.63 3.56 3.05
C ARG A 53 -10.49 2.58 3.18
N LEU A 54 -10.68 1.53 3.99
CA LEU A 54 -9.67 0.47 4.12
C LEU A 54 -9.53 -0.35 2.84
N ALA A 55 -10.63 -0.64 2.14
CA ALA A 55 -10.59 -1.35 0.85
C ALA A 55 -9.84 -0.54 -0.22
N LEU A 56 -10.07 0.77 -0.29
CA LEU A 56 -9.31 1.66 -1.18
C LEU A 56 -7.83 1.71 -0.80
N LEU A 57 -7.51 1.80 0.49
CA LEU A 57 -6.13 1.77 0.96
C LEU A 57 -5.43 0.47 0.60
N ASN A 58 -6.07 -0.69 0.76
CA ASN A 58 -5.50 -1.97 0.36
C ASN A 58 -5.13 -1.99 -1.11
N ILE A 59 -6.01 -1.48 -1.99
CA ILE A 59 -5.77 -1.39 -3.44
C ILE A 59 -4.57 -0.47 -3.74
N VAL A 60 -4.51 0.69 -3.10
CA VAL A 60 -3.41 1.64 -3.29
C VAL A 60 -2.10 1.08 -2.74
N PHE A 61 -2.10 0.50 -1.55
CA PHE A 61 -0.91 -0.10 -0.95
C PHE A 61 -0.35 -1.23 -1.82
N LYS A 62 -1.21 -2.14 -2.26
CA LYS A 62 -0.81 -3.22 -3.17
C LYS A 62 -0.16 -2.66 -4.44
N SER A 63 -0.75 -1.64 -5.06
CA SER A 63 -0.21 -1.02 -6.27
C SER A 63 1.12 -0.29 -6.04
N ALA A 64 1.39 0.13 -4.79
CA ALA A 64 2.63 0.75 -4.36
C ALA A 64 3.69 -0.26 -3.89
N GLY A 65 3.42 -1.58 -3.98
CA GLY A 65 4.32 -2.62 -3.47
C GLY A 65 4.45 -2.62 -1.95
N LEU A 66 3.37 -2.26 -1.26
CA LEU A 66 3.23 -2.29 0.20
C LEU A 66 2.29 -3.42 0.62
N PRO A 67 2.36 -3.88 1.87
CA PRO A 67 1.37 -4.78 2.44
C PRO A 67 -0.05 -4.22 2.31
N GLU A 68 -1.01 -5.09 2.03
CA GLU A 68 -2.40 -4.67 1.84
C GLU A 68 -3.05 -4.18 3.15
N GLN A 69 -2.66 -4.73 4.29
CA GLN A 69 -3.22 -4.35 5.58
C GLN A 69 -2.68 -3.01 6.08
N TYR A 70 -3.58 -2.13 6.52
CA TYR A 70 -3.28 -0.76 6.92
C TYR A 70 -2.16 -0.65 7.97
N HIS A 71 -2.22 -1.46 9.04
CA HIS A 71 -1.22 -1.41 10.12
C HIS A 71 0.16 -1.87 9.65
N GLN A 72 0.23 -2.91 8.82
CA GLN A 72 1.47 -3.43 8.25
C GLN A 72 2.08 -2.43 7.24
N ALA A 73 1.24 -1.86 6.37
CA ALA A 73 1.69 -0.84 5.41
C ALA A 73 2.27 0.38 6.13
N ARG A 74 1.61 0.87 7.17
CA ARG A 74 2.12 1.98 7.97
C ARG A 74 3.44 1.66 8.67
N PHE A 75 3.60 0.45 9.17
CA PHE A 75 4.86 -0.01 9.75
C PHE A 75 5.97 0.00 8.69
N VAL A 76 5.75 -0.63 7.53
CA VAL A 76 6.72 -0.68 6.43
C VAL A 76 7.08 0.72 5.93
N LEU A 77 6.08 1.60 5.75
CA LEU A 77 6.32 2.99 5.36
C LEU A 77 7.21 3.74 6.35
N ARG A 78 7.02 3.52 7.66
CA ARG A 78 7.90 4.11 8.68
C ARG A 78 9.33 3.61 8.55
N LEU A 79 9.53 2.30 8.40
CA LEU A 79 10.88 1.75 8.21
C LEU A 79 11.57 2.32 6.96
N LYS A 80 10.82 2.44 5.85
CA LYS A 80 11.33 3.05 4.61
C LYS A 80 11.68 4.52 4.82
N LYS A 81 10.83 5.28 5.50
CA LYS A 81 11.06 6.69 5.83
C LYS A 81 12.26 6.91 6.75
N GLN A 82 12.53 5.98 7.64
CA GLN A 82 13.72 5.97 8.51
C GLN A 82 14.97 5.43 7.81
N GLY A 83 14.85 4.87 6.62
CA GLY A 83 15.96 4.27 5.87
C GLY A 83 16.49 2.96 6.46
N ILE A 84 15.72 2.29 7.32
CA ILE A 84 16.11 1.05 8.00
C ILE A 84 15.35 -0.19 7.50
N PHE A 85 14.47 -0.02 6.51
CA PHE A 85 13.63 -1.13 6.00
C PHE A 85 14.47 -2.32 5.53
N ASP A 86 15.43 -2.09 4.64
CA ASP A 86 16.26 -3.15 4.08
C ASP A 86 17.09 -3.83 5.18
N GLN A 87 17.62 -3.05 6.13
CA GLN A 87 18.38 -3.57 7.25
C GLN A 87 17.55 -4.51 8.14
N ILE A 88 16.31 -4.16 8.45
CA ILE A 88 15.43 -5.01 9.26
C ILE A 88 15.02 -6.27 8.48
N LYS A 89 14.67 -6.10 7.20
CA LYS A 89 14.32 -7.22 6.33
C LYS A 89 15.47 -8.22 6.21
N ASP A 90 16.70 -7.76 5.93
CA ASP A 90 17.87 -8.60 5.84
C ASP A 90 18.15 -9.37 7.15
N LYS A 91 17.90 -8.75 8.30
CA LYS A 91 18.05 -9.43 9.61
C LYS A 91 17.05 -10.57 9.77
N VAL A 92 15.78 -10.36 9.40
CA VAL A 92 14.74 -11.40 9.43
C VAL A 92 15.12 -12.56 8.51
N GLU A 93 15.48 -12.26 7.26
CA GLU A 93 15.83 -13.28 6.27
C GLU A 93 17.14 -14.03 6.62
N THR A 94 18.13 -13.34 7.22
CA THR A 94 19.37 -13.96 7.70
C THR A 94 19.12 -14.88 8.90
N ALA A 95 18.11 -14.60 9.72
CA ALA A 95 17.68 -15.50 10.79
C ALA A 95 17.00 -16.79 10.27
N GLY A 96 16.69 -16.86 8.97
CA GLY A 96 16.06 -17.99 8.31
C GLY A 96 14.54 -17.88 8.24
N ASP A 97 14.00 -16.73 8.61
CA ASP A 97 12.56 -16.46 8.60
C ASP A 97 12.14 -15.73 7.29
N SER A 98 10.88 -15.88 6.90
CA SER A 98 10.32 -15.15 5.75
C SER A 98 9.82 -13.78 6.20
N TRP A 99 10.28 -12.71 5.55
CA TRP A 99 9.81 -11.37 5.84
C TRP A 99 8.29 -11.24 5.74
N ASP A 100 7.68 -11.81 4.71
CA ASP A 100 6.24 -11.67 4.46
C ASP A 100 5.42 -12.42 5.54
N GLU A 101 5.85 -13.63 5.94
CA GLU A 101 5.20 -14.39 7.01
C GLU A 101 5.35 -13.69 8.36
N GLU A 102 6.53 -13.21 8.70
CA GLU A 102 6.77 -12.49 9.96
C GLU A 102 6.01 -11.16 10.01
N LEU A 103 5.78 -10.53 8.86
CA LEU A 103 4.99 -9.32 8.76
C LEU A 103 3.48 -9.58 8.92
N GLU A 104 2.97 -10.72 8.45
CA GLU A 104 1.59 -11.15 8.75
C GLU A 104 1.38 -11.31 10.25
N ASP A 105 2.39 -11.83 10.93
CA ASP A 105 2.42 -12.04 12.38
C ASP A 105 3.12 -10.89 13.15
N LEU A 106 3.07 -9.65 12.65
CA LEU A 106 3.80 -8.48 13.15
C LEU A 106 3.84 -8.35 14.67
N TYR A 107 2.71 -8.61 15.35
CA TYR A 107 2.61 -8.43 16.80
C TYR A 107 3.19 -9.59 17.63
N VAL A 108 3.48 -10.70 17.00
CA VAL A 108 4.07 -11.87 17.64
C VAL A 108 5.44 -12.23 17.08
N SER A 109 5.84 -11.60 15.96
CA SER A 109 7.15 -11.76 15.34
C SER A 109 8.27 -11.47 16.33
N ARG A 110 9.16 -12.46 16.51
CA ARG A 110 10.38 -12.28 17.29
C ARG A 110 11.51 -11.72 16.43
N SER A 111 11.55 -12.11 15.18
CA SER A 111 12.59 -11.73 14.24
C SER A 111 12.50 -10.25 13.90
N ILE A 112 11.28 -9.72 13.61
CA ILE A 112 11.08 -8.28 13.40
C ILE A 112 11.40 -7.50 14.68
N ALA A 113 10.85 -7.91 15.83
CA ALA A 113 11.08 -7.19 17.08
C ALA A 113 12.54 -7.23 17.55
N GLY A 114 13.22 -8.37 17.33
CA GLY A 114 14.64 -8.53 17.60
C GLY A 114 15.50 -7.65 16.68
N GLY A 115 15.21 -7.67 15.37
CA GLY A 115 15.89 -6.83 14.39
C GLY A 115 15.75 -5.33 14.70
N LEU A 116 14.56 -4.90 15.11
CA LEU A 116 14.30 -3.52 15.54
C LEU A 116 15.13 -3.14 16.76
N LEU A 117 15.16 -4.00 17.79
CA LEU A 117 15.91 -3.76 19.02
C LEU A 117 17.42 -3.68 18.79
N GLU A 118 17.95 -4.48 17.85
CA GLU A 118 19.36 -4.42 17.46
C GLU A 118 19.72 -3.13 16.70
N VAL A 119 18.79 -2.58 15.93
CA VAL A 119 18.99 -1.33 15.19
C VAL A 119 18.79 -0.10 16.08
N ASP A 120 17.82 -0.16 16.98
CA ASP A 120 17.50 0.91 17.90
C ASP A 120 17.13 0.35 19.29
N SER A 121 18.12 0.28 20.17
CA SER A 121 17.94 -0.22 21.55
C SER A 121 17.07 0.67 22.43
N THR A 122 16.64 1.85 21.94
CA THR A 122 15.73 2.74 22.70
C THR A 122 14.26 2.36 22.56
N LEU A 123 13.93 1.43 21.64
CA LEU A 123 12.56 0.99 21.40
C LEU A 123 11.98 0.08 22.51
N GLY A 124 12.83 -0.44 23.38
CA GLY A 124 12.42 -1.27 24.51
C GLY A 124 13.58 -1.95 25.21
N ASP A 125 13.32 -2.52 26.38
CA ASP A 125 14.33 -3.26 27.13
C ASP A 125 14.53 -4.68 26.59
N ASP A 126 13.51 -5.23 25.95
CA ASP A 126 13.50 -6.58 25.39
C ASP A 126 12.55 -6.71 24.18
N VAL A 127 12.62 -7.87 23.50
CA VAL A 127 11.75 -8.23 22.37
C VAL A 127 10.26 -8.13 22.71
N LYS A 128 9.88 -8.44 23.95
CA LYS A 128 8.48 -8.36 24.39
C LYS A 128 8.00 -6.91 24.47
N GLY A 129 8.83 -6.02 24.98
CA GLY A 129 8.56 -4.57 25.01
C GLY A 129 8.37 -4.00 23.61
N VAL A 130 9.26 -4.35 22.66
CA VAL A 130 9.14 -3.92 21.27
C VAL A 130 7.84 -4.44 20.64
N ARG A 131 7.46 -5.70 20.85
CA ARG A 131 6.19 -6.25 20.34
C ARG A 131 4.97 -5.54 20.92
N GLN A 132 5.02 -5.13 22.17
CA GLN A 132 3.95 -4.32 22.77
C GLN A 132 3.89 -2.93 22.13
N LEU A 133 5.03 -2.30 21.93
CA LEU A 133 5.15 -1.01 21.25
C LEU A 133 4.55 -1.07 19.83
N LEU A 134 4.82 -2.16 19.08
CA LEU A 134 4.26 -2.35 17.75
C LEU A 134 2.73 -2.42 17.76
N ARG A 135 2.13 -3.13 18.73
CA ARG A 135 0.67 -3.18 18.87
C ARG A 135 0.05 -1.82 19.18
N GLU A 136 0.72 -1.03 20.01
CA GLU A 136 0.25 0.30 20.40
C GLU A 136 0.39 1.32 19.26
N GLN A 137 1.49 1.28 18.53
CA GLN A 137 1.76 2.25 17.45
C GLN A 137 1.05 1.91 16.13
N TYR A 138 0.83 0.63 15.86
CA TYR A 138 0.21 0.14 14.62
C TYR A 138 -0.99 -0.77 14.92
N PRO A 139 -2.03 -0.27 15.60
CA PRO A 139 -3.19 -1.10 15.94
C PRO A 139 -3.91 -1.59 14.66
N ASN A 140 -4.43 -2.80 14.71
CA ASN A 140 -5.36 -3.28 13.70
C ASN A 140 -6.70 -2.57 13.90
N VAL A 141 -7.02 -1.65 12.98
CA VAL A 141 -8.22 -0.81 13.05
C VAL A 141 -9.32 -1.35 12.15
N GLN A 142 -10.57 -1.13 12.54
CA GLN A 142 -11.74 -1.50 11.74
C GLN A 142 -12.16 -0.38 10.76
N ASP A 143 -11.69 0.83 10.99
CA ASP A 143 -11.94 1.99 10.13
C ASP A 143 -10.85 3.05 10.31
N VAL A 144 -10.77 3.96 9.33
CA VAL A 144 -9.92 5.13 9.34
C VAL A 144 -10.74 6.36 8.95
N THR A 145 -10.35 7.53 9.42
CA THR A 145 -10.96 8.79 8.98
C THR A 145 -10.54 9.13 7.55
N ASN A 146 -11.28 10.01 6.88
CA ASN A 146 -10.91 10.50 5.55
C ASN A 146 -9.51 11.13 5.56
N GLN A 147 -9.16 11.88 6.60
CA GLN A 147 -7.84 12.49 6.71
C GLN A 147 -6.74 11.43 6.83
N GLN A 148 -6.94 10.41 7.67
CA GLN A 148 -5.99 9.30 7.80
C GLN A 148 -5.82 8.53 6.47
N MET A 149 -6.91 8.35 5.72
CA MET A 149 -6.85 7.73 4.40
C MET A 149 -6.01 8.57 3.42
N VAL A 150 -6.28 9.88 3.34
CA VAL A 150 -5.54 10.79 2.46
C VAL A 150 -4.06 10.83 2.83
N ASP A 151 -3.74 10.94 4.13
CA ASP A 151 -2.37 10.96 4.63
C ASP A 151 -1.64 9.65 4.29
N ALA A 152 -2.32 8.51 4.45
CA ALA A 152 -1.75 7.21 4.15
C ALA A 152 -1.49 7.00 2.65
N ILE A 153 -2.39 7.48 1.77
CA ILE A 153 -2.18 7.47 0.31
C ILE A 153 -1.00 8.38 -0.04
N HIS A 154 -0.93 9.55 0.56
CA HIS A 154 0.17 10.47 0.32
C HIS A 154 1.50 9.86 0.76
N ASP A 155 1.57 9.27 1.95
CA ASP A 155 2.79 8.60 2.45
C ASP A 155 3.21 7.41 1.57
N ALA A 156 2.24 6.71 0.97
CA ALA A 156 2.51 5.56 0.11
C ALA A 156 3.02 5.94 -1.29
N LEU A 157 2.53 7.06 -1.85
CA LEU A 157 2.76 7.39 -3.26
C LEU A 157 3.68 8.60 -3.47
N ALA A 158 3.82 9.50 -2.50
CA ALA A 158 4.67 10.67 -2.68
C ALA A 158 6.15 10.27 -2.69
N SER A 159 6.88 10.79 -3.66
CA SER A 159 8.32 10.61 -3.80
C SER A 159 8.99 11.96 -4.02
N GLN A 160 10.09 12.23 -3.31
CA GLN A 160 10.87 13.47 -3.42
C GLN A 160 10.02 14.75 -3.28
N GLY A 161 8.98 14.71 -2.44
CA GLY A 161 8.07 15.85 -2.21
C GLY A 161 7.05 16.09 -3.33
N GLN A 162 6.97 15.20 -4.32
CA GLN A 162 5.98 15.25 -5.39
C GLN A 162 4.97 14.11 -5.25
N PHE A 163 3.71 14.40 -5.54
CA PHE A 163 2.64 13.41 -5.57
C PHE A 163 2.26 13.09 -7.01
N PRO A 164 2.22 11.80 -7.41
CA PRO A 164 1.87 11.40 -8.77
C PRO A 164 0.40 11.67 -9.08
N LEU A 165 0.10 11.95 -10.34
CA LEU A 165 -1.28 11.86 -10.81
C LEU A 165 -1.75 10.42 -10.66
N THR A 166 -2.76 10.20 -9.81
CA THR A 166 -3.18 8.85 -9.43
C THR A 166 -4.53 8.51 -10.04
N LEU A 167 -4.56 7.42 -10.81
CA LEU A 167 -5.78 6.82 -11.35
C LEU A 167 -6.12 5.57 -10.53
N VAL A 168 -7.32 5.54 -9.95
CA VAL A 168 -7.85 4.35 -9.25
C VAL A 168 -9.00 3.78 -10.06
N VAL A 169 -8.89 2.52 -10.43
CA VAL A 169 -9.94 1.77 -11.14
C VAL A 169 -10.51 0.72 -10.20
N LEU A 170 -11.80 0.84 -9.94
CA LEU A 170 -12.53 -0.07 -9.04
C LEU A 170 -13.47 -0.95 -9.85
N ASP A 171 -13.37 -2.25 -9.64
CA ASP A 171 -14.30 -3.24 -10.18
C ASP A 171 -15.29 -3.69 -9.10
N GLU A 172 -16.43 -4.22 -9.54
CA GLU A 172 -17.51 -4.75 -8.69
C GLU A 172 -18.10 -3.77 -7.67
N VAL A 173 -17.99 -2.46 -7.90
CA VAL A 173 -18.56 -1.42 -7.03
C VAL A 173 -20.06 -1.65 -6.81
N GLN A 174 -20.77 -2.11 -7.84
CA GLN A 174 -22.20 -2.40 -7.76
C GLN A 174 -22.51 -3.54 -6.77
N GLN A 175 -21.66 -4.54 -6.65
CA GLN A 175 -21.81 -5.61 -5.66
C GLN A 175 -21.59 -5.10 -4.23
N TYR A 176 -20.66 -4.15 -4.08
CA TYR A 176 -20.39 -3.50 -2.79
C TYR A 176 -21.56 -2.63 -2.34
N VAL A 177 -22.13 -1.80 -3.24
CA VAL A 177 -23.27 -0.93 -2.95
C VAL A 177 -24.54 -1.78 -2.72
N GLY A 178 -24.75 -2.82 -3.53
CA GLY A 178 -25.90 -3.72 -3.41
C GLY A 178 -27.24 -2.97 -3.44
N SER A 179 -28.12 -3.34 -2.53
CA SER A 179 -29.43 -2.68 -2.31
C SER A 179 -29.40 -1.63 -1.19
N ASP A 180 -28.24 -1.34 -0.63
CA ASP A 180 -28.07 -0.43 0.49
C ASP A 180 -27.95 1.02 -0.02
N THR A 181 -29.02 1.80 0.16
CA THR A 181 -29.08 3.21 -0.28
C THR A 181 -28.11 4.11 0.48
N ASP A 182 -27.63 3.70 1.66
CA ASP A 182 -26.69 4.48 2.46
C ASP A 182 -25.24 4.31 1.95
N LYS A 183 -25.00 3.34 1.06
CA LYS A 183 -23.70 3.11 0.40
C LYS A 183 -23.63 3.73 -1.00
N ALA A 184 -24.74 4.17 -1.56
CA ALA A 184 -24.81 4.78 -2.88
C ALA A 184 -24.57 6.29 -2.80
#